data_6b055fad2ec6e61524b479ca0f51fb9c
#
_entry.id   6b055fad2ec6e61524b479ca0f51fb9c
#
_cell.length_a   1.000
_cell.length_b   1.000
_cell.length_c   1.000
_cell.angle_alpha   90.00
_cell.angle_beta   90.00
_cell.angle_gamma   90.00
#
_symmetry.space_group_name_H-M   'P 1'
#
loop_
_entity.id
_entity.type
_entity.pdbx_description
1 polymer ?
#
loop_
_entity_poly.entity_id
_entity_poly.type
_entity_poly.pdbx_seq_one_letter_code
_entity_poly.pdbx_strand_id
1 'polypeptide(L)'
;RASDSHTAIVYVNQVGGQDELVFDGASVVFDHEGRLLARAPQFHEALLIVDVPVPPVYRKRLLDPRGRITESLLPTVEVSDSPVAHAGPTVGVMAELLEPDRELYDALVLGTRDYCTKNGFDDVVIALSGGIDSTIVACVAVDALGADHVHGVSMPSRYSSDHSKSDAQLLADNLGIDFRTISIEPAFQAYLDMLAPSFEGREPGLTYENIQSRCRGLLLMALSNEFGWMALTTGNKSEVAVGYFTIYGDSVGGYGVIKDVLKTRVYDVCRYV
;
A
#
# COMPACT_ATOMS: atom_id res chain seq x y z
N ARG A 1 20.71 18.53 -10.27
CA ARG A 1 21.28 19.20 -9.06
C ARG A 1 22.74 18.84 -8.88
N ALA A 2 23.15 17.57 -8.99
CA ALA A 2 24.55 17.16 -8.84
C ALA A 2 25.47 17.92 -9.79
N SER A 3 25.11 17.95 -11.07
CA SER A 3 25.85 18.67 -12.12
C SER A 3 25.88 20.19 -11.90
N ASP A 4 24.75 20.77 -11.47
CA ASP A 4 24.64 22.22 -11.23
C ASP A 4 25.51 22.68 -10.04
N SER A 5 25.56 21.85 -8.99
CA SER A 5 26.36 22.12 -7.78
C SER A 5 27.79 21.60 -7.88
N HIS A 6 28.12 20.86 -8.93
CA HIS A 6 29.40 20.15 -9.10
C HIS A 6 29.79 19.32 -7.89
N THR A 7 28.83 18.62 -7.33
CA THR A 7 29.05 17.78 -6.13
C THR A 7 28.36 16.43 -6.31
N ALA A 8 28.93 15.41 -5.71
CA ALA A 8 28.26 14.12 -5.61
C ALA A 8 27.02 14.25 -4.71
N ILE A 9 25.96 13.52 -5.04
CA ILE A 9 24.74 13.45 -4.24
C ILE A 9 24.49 12.00 -3.84
N VAL A 10 24.37 11.80 -2.52
CA VAL A 10 23.87 10.56 -1.94
C VAL A 10 22.47 10.86 -1.40
N TYR A 11 21.47 10.27 -2.02
CA TYR A 11 20.08 10.36 -1.58
C TYR A 11 19.69 9.05 -0.91
N VAL A 12 19.40 9.10 0.37
CA VAL A 12 18.95 7.94 1.15
C VAL A 12 17.47 8.13 1.46
N ASN A 13 16.66 7.18 1.02
CA ASN A 13 15.23 7.14 1.28
C ASN A 13 14.91 6.04 2.29
N GLN A 14 13.78 6.17 2.97
CA GLN A 14 13.26 5.15 3.88
C GLN A 14 12.61 4.00 3.08
N VAL A 15 12.49 2.86 3.72
CA VAL A 15 11.62 1.75 3.29
C VAL A 15 10.59 1.51 4.37
N GLY A 16 9.33 1.48 4.00
CA GLY A 16 8.24 1.17 4.95
C GLY A 16 6.99 1.99 4.73
N GLY A 17 5.91 1.54 5.35
CA GLY A 17 4.65 2.27 5.45
C GLY A 17 4.57 3.08 6.75
N GLN A 18 4.01 4.28 6.68
CA GLN A 18 3.72 5.11 7.85
C GLN A 18 2.38 5.80 7.64
N ASP A 19 1.38 5.42 8.40
CA ASP A 19 -0.01 5.85 8.22
C ASP A 19 -0.47 5.59 6.77
N GLU A 20 -0.72 6.61 5.99
CA GLU A 20 -1.13 6.53 4.59
C GLU A 20 0.02 6.71 3.58
N LEU A 21 1.26 6.86 4.07
CA LEU A 21 2.43 7.04 3.23
C LEU A 21 3.20 5.74 3.09
N VAL A 22 3.73 5.50 1.89
CA VAL A 22 4.66 4.39 1.61
C VAL A 22 5.95 4.97 1.06
N PHE A 23 7.07 4.58 1.69
CA PHE A 23 8.42 4.94 1.28
C PHE A 23 9.05 3.74 0.57
N ASP A 24 9.38 3.95 -0.68
CA ASP A 24 9.85 2.89 -1.58
C ASP A 24 11.34 2.53 -1.45
N GLY A 25 12.11 3.29 -0.69
CA GLY A 25 13.55 3.14 -0.66
C GLY A 25 14.20 3.68 -1.92
N ALA A 26 14.65 2.81 -2.83
CA ALA A 26 15.30 3.17 -4.11
C ALA A 26 16.39 4.25 -3.95
N SER A 27 17.13 4.23 -2.86
CA SER A 27 18.22 5.16 -2.56
C SER A 27 19.22 5.19 -3.70
N VAL A 28 19.77 6.38 -4.02
CA VAL A 28 20.61 6.58 -5.21
C VAL A 28 21.87 7.37 -4.90
N VAL A 29 22.92 7.10 -5.67
CA VAL A 29 24.19 7.82 -5.61
C VAL A 29 24.51 8.37 -7.00
N PHE A 30 24.74 9.68 -7.08
CA PHE A 30 25.15 10.36 -8.30
C PHE A 30 26.55 10.95 -8.12
N ASP A 31 27.35 10.93 -9.20
CA ASP A 31 28.61 11.67 -9.23
C ASP A 31 28.39 13.18 -9.43
N HIS A 32 29.49 13.95 -9.42
CA HIS A 32 29.48 15.39 -9.63
C HIS A 32 29.04 15.85 -11.02
N GLU A 33 28.95 14.95 -12.01
CA GLU A 33 28.45 15.21 -13.35
C GLU A 33 26.98 14.82 -13.51
N GLY A 34 26.37 14.22 -12.47
CA GLY A 34 24.98 13.77 -12.46
C GLY A 34 24.77 12.36 -13.04
N ARG A 35 25.86 11.59 -13.22
CA ARG A 35 25.72 10.19 -13.61
C ARG A 35 25.35 9.34 -12.41
N LEU A 36 24.38 8.44 -12.59
CA LEU A 36 23.96 7.49 -11.57
C LEU A 36 25.06 6.42 -11.39
N LEU A 37 25.59 6.30 -10.16
CA LEU A 37 26.64 5.34 -9.79
C LEU A 37 26.08 4.10 -9.13
N ALA A 38 24.98 4.23 -8.37
CA ALA A 38 24.37 3.13 -7.67
C ALA A 38 22.90 3.42 -7.38
N ARG A 39 22.08 2.37 -7.33
CA ARG A 39 20.67 2.39 -6.92
C ARG A 39 20.37 1.19 -6.05
N ALA A 40 19.75 1.43 -4.89
CA ALA A 40 19.21 0.39 -4.03
C ALA A 40 17.88 -0.18 -4.60
N PRO A 41 17.46 -1.38 -4.22
CA PRO A 41 16.17 -1.93 -4.60
C PRO A 41 15.00 -1.10 -4.04
N GLN A 42 13.82 -1.23 -4.68
CA GLN A 42 12.57 -0.71 -4.18
C GLN A 42 11.97 -1.67 -3.15
N PHE A 43 11.28 -1.12 -2.14
CA PHE A 43 10.51 -1.82 -1.09
C PHE A 43 11.29 -2.81 -0.21
N HIS A 44 12.61 -2.82 -0.31
CA HIS A 44 13.50 -3.66 0.51
C HIS A 44 14.60 -2.82 1.15
N GLU A 45 14.86 -3.10 2.44
CA GLU A 45 16.03 -2.53 3.12
C GLU A 45 17.30 -3.06 2.49
N ALA A 46 18.26 -2.17 2.26
CA ALA A 46 19.53 -2.54 1.65
C ALA A 46 20.69 -1.69 2.16
N LEU A 47 21.86 -2.29 2.26
CA LEU A 47 23.12 -1.59 2.45
C LEU A 47 23.77 -1.36 1.08
N LEU A 48 23.84 -0.10 0.65
CA LEU A 48 24.44 0.30 -0.62
C LEU A 48 25.87 0.79 -0.38
N ILE A 49 26.84 0.06 -0.93
CA ILE A 49 28.27 0.40 -0.82
C ILE A 49 28.79 0.74 -2.21
N VAL A 50 29.42 1.91 -2.34
CA VAL A 50 29.97 2.38 -3.63
C VAL A 50 31.07 3.41 -3.36
N ASP A 51 32.13 3.35 -4.12
CA ASP A 51 33.17 4.40 -4.11
C ASP A 51 32.77 5.52 -5.07
N VAL A 52 32.76 6.75 -4.56
CA VAL A 52 32.39 7.94 -5.31
C VAL A 52 33.66 8.72 -5.70
N PRO A 53 33.96 8.88 -7.00
CA PRO A 53 35.10 9.70 -7.42
C PRO A 53 34.84 11.18 -7.12
N VAL A 54 35.72 11.78 -6.32
CA VAL A 54 35.65 13.20 -5.96
C VAL A 54 36.82 13.94 -6.60
N PRO A 55 36.68 14.45 -7.85
CA PRO A 55 37.75 15.21 -8.50
C PRO A 55 37.93 16.59 -7.85
N PRO A 56 39.12 17.20 -7.99
CA PRO A 56 39.35 18.56 -7.50
C PRO A 56 38.37 19.57 -8.12
N VAL A 57 37.48 20.14 -7.31
CA VAL A 57 36.35 20.99 -7.75
C VAL A 57 36.79 22.42 -8.10
N TYR A 58 37.97 22.88 -7.63
CA TYR A 58 38.41 24.26 -7.80
C TYR A 58 38.56 24.69 -9.26
N ARG A 59 38.91 23.81 -10.19
CA ARG A 59 39.00 24.17 -11.64
C ARG A 59 37.66 24.61 -12.24
N LYS A 60 36.57 23.91 -11.91
CA LYS A 60 35.21 24.28 -12.37
C LYS A 60 34.71 25.55 -11.67
N ARG A 61 35.02 25.72 -10.37
CA ARG A 61 34.67 26.94 -9.62
C ARG A 61 35.33 28.20 -10.14
N LEU A 62 36.51 28.07 -10.72
CA LEU A 62 37.19 29.20 -11.38
C LEU A 62 36.49 29.65 -12.68
N LEU A 63 35.87 28.72 -13.41
CA LEU A 63 35.21 28.97 -14.67
C LEU A 63 33.75 29.38 -14.51
N ASP A 64 33.06 28.93 -13.45
CA ASP A 64 31.66 29.27 -13.19
C ASP A 64 31.57 30.34 -12.08
N PRO A 65 31.14 31.59 -12.43
CA PRO A 65 31.00 32.66 -11.46
C PRO A 65 30.03 32.35 -10.30
N ARG A 66 29.03 31.46 -10.52
CA ARG A 66 28.05 31.05 -9.51
C ARG A 66 28.68 30.21 -8.40
N GLY A 67 29.78 29.53 -8.68
CA GLY A 67 30.51 28.70 -7.70
C GLY A 67 31.56 29.48 -6.88
N ARG A 68 31.69 30.80 -7.07
CA ARG A 68 32.64 31.63 -6.34
C ARG A 68 32.05 32.10 -5.01
N ILE A 69 32.01 31.22 -4.01
CA ILE A 69 31.63 31.59 -2.66
C ILE A 69 32.87 32.05 -1.88
N THR A 70 32.76 33.20 -1.27
CA THR A 70 33.84 33.81 -0.42
C THR A 70 33.68 33.40 1.06
N GLU A 71 33.21 32.22 1.32
CA GLU A 71 33.06 31.72 2.69
C GLU A 71 34.37 31.16 3.24
N SER A 72 34.54 31.28 4.57
CA SER A 72 35.70 30.73 5.28
C SER A 72 35.74 29.19 5.13
N LEU A 73 36.93 28.64 4.99
CA LEU A 73 37.12 27.18 4.99
C LEU A 73 36.56 26.59 6.29
N LEU A 74 35.82 25.48 6.15
CA LEU A 74 35.41 24.73 7.34
C LEU A 74 36.64 24.17 8.06
N PRO A 75 36.56 24.01 9.40
CA PRO A 75 37.66 23.42 10.15
C PRO A 75 37.95 22.00 9.68
N THR A 76 39.20 21.68 9.47
CA THR A 76 39.65 20.33 9.14
C THR A 76 39.79 19.53 10.43
N VAL A 77 39.15 18.35 10.45
CA VAL A 77 39.28 17.37 11.53
C VAL A 77 40.05 16.18 10.96
N GLU A 78 41.22 15.90 11.52
CA GLU A 78 41.98 14.71 11.21
C GLU A 78 41.37 13.53 11.96
N VAL A 79 40.87 12.51 11.18
CA VAL A 79 40.18 11.36 11.72
C VAL A 79 41.14 10.17 11.91
N SER A 80 42.17 10.08 11.04
CA SER A 80 43.21 9.04 11.10
C SER A 80 44.49 9.54 10.43
N ASP A 81 45.60 9.21 10.97
CA ASP A 81 46.96 9.44 10.44
C ASP A 81 47.51 8.23 9.67
N SER A 82 46.78 7.11 9.71
CA SER A 82 47.23 5.86 9.14
C SER A 82 46.57 5.63 7.77
N PRO A 83 47.37 5.59 6.67
CA PRO A 83 46.82 5.29 5.37
C PRO A 83 46.31 3.84 5.31
N VAL A 84 45.09 3.65 4.86
CA VAL A 84 44.50 2.32 4.61
C VAL A 84 44.77 1.94 3.16
N ALA A 85 45.28 0.73 2.93
CA ALA A 85 45.41 0.17 1.57
C ALA A 85 44.03 -0.14 1.01
N HIS A 86 43.70 0.49 -0.12
CA HIS A 86 42.45 0.18 -0.83
C HIS A 86 42.64 -0.97 -1.80
N ALA A 87 41.72 -1.96 -1.77
CA ALA A 87 41.70 -3.12 -2.67
C ALA A 87 41.24 -2.78 -4.11
N GLY A 88 40.97 -1.53 -4.41
CA GLY A 88 40.39 -1.02 -5.65
C GLY A 88 39.01 -0.43 -5.44
N PRO A 89 38.45 0.30 -6.40
CA PRO A 89 37.16 0.93 -6.28
C PRO A 89 36.03 -0.11 -6.22
N THR A 90 35.13 0.07 -5.26
CA THR A 90 33.90 -0.71 -5.15
C THR A 90 32.86 -0.17 -6.13
N VAL A 91 32.43 -1.01 -7.06
CA VAL A 91 31.35 -0.69 -8.00
C VAL A 91 30.01 -0.88 -7.28
N GLY A 92 29.18 0.15 -7.29
CA GLY A 92 27.86 0.10 -6.66
C GLY A 92 26.89 -0.85 -7.40
N VAL A 93 25.96 -1.41 -6.65
CA VAL A 93 24.84 -2.17 -7.22
C VAL A 93 23.91 -1.21 -7.96
N MET A 94 23.40 -1.63 -9.13
CA MET A 94 22.43 -0.92 -9.90
C MET A 94 21.15 -1.76 -9.96
N ALA A 95 20.27 -1.60 -8.95
CA ALA A 95 18.99 -2.29 -8.95
C ALA A 95 18.11 -1.80 -10.12
N GLU A 96 17.43 -2.71 -10.78
CA GLU A 96 16.43 -2.36 -11.80
C GLU A 96 15.20 -1.75 -11.14
N LEU A 97 14.54 -0.81 -11.84
CA LEU A 97 13.25 -0.29 -11.43
C LEU A 97 12.18 -1.35 -11.69
N LEU A 98 11.23 -1.45 -10.79
CA LEU A 98 10.09 -2.34 -10.95
C LEU A 98 9.17 -1.86 -12.08
N GLU A 99 8.52 -2.81 -12.74
CA GLU A 99 7.43 -2.49 -13.67
C GLU A 99 6.26 -1.82 -12.91
N PRO A 100 5.53 -0.89 -13.52
CA PRO A 100 4.55 -0.05 -12.81
C PRO A 100 3.45 -0.81 -12.06
N ASP A 101 3.00 -1.96 -12.56
CA ASP A 101 1.96 -2.75 -11.89
C ASP A 101 2.52 -3.52 -10.70
N ARG A 102 3.74 -4.02 -10.82
CA ARG A 102 4.49 -4.61 -9.71
C ARG A 102 4.83 -3.59 -8.64
N GLU A 103 5.33 -2.41 -9.03
CA GLU A 103 5.64 -1.33 -8.10
C GLU A 103 4.40 -0.95 -7.27
N LEU A 104 3.24 -0.80 -7.93
CA LEU A 104 1.99 -0.52 -7.25
C LEU A 104 1.59 -1.65 -6.29
N TYR A 105 1.67 -2.89 -6.73
CA TYR A 105 1.32 -4.04 -5.90
C TYR A 105 2.22 -4.16 -4.67
N ASP A 106 3.55 -4.09 -4.86
CA ASP A 106 4.52 -4.18 -3.78
C ASP A 106 4.35 -3.02 -2.77
N ALA A 107 3.97 -1.82 -3.23
CA ALA A 107 3.63 -0.69 -2.37
C ALA A 107 2.38 -0.96 -1.51
N LEU A 108 1.33 -1.58 -2.09
CA LEU A 108 0.12 -1.95 -1.34
C LEU A 108 0.42 -3.03 -0.28
N VAL A 109 1.23 -4.02 -0.63
CA VAL A 109 1.67 -5.08 0.30
C VAL A 109 2.47 -4.48 1.46
N LEU A 110 3.48 -3.65 1.16
CA LEU A 110 4.31 -3.01 2.17
C LEU A 110 3.47 -2.10 3.09
N GLY A 111 2.60 -1.26 2.52
CA GLY A 111 1.74 -0.35 3.27
C GLY A 111 0.77 -1.09 4.19
N THR A 112 0.15 -2.15 3.70
CA THR A 112 -0.78 -2.98 4.49
C THR A 112 -0.07 -3.69 5.63
N ARG A 113 1.07 -4.34 5.36
CA ARG A 113 1.87 -5.02 6.37
C ARG A 113 2.28 -4.07 7.48
N ASP A 114 2.88 -2.94 7.11
CA ASP A 114 3.43 -2.01 8.08
C ASP A 114 2.33 -1.30 8.88
N TYR A 115 1.18 -0.99 8.26
CA TYR A 115 0.06 -0.42 8.98
C TYR A 115 -0.48 -1.39 10.03
N CYS A 116 -0.72 -2.64 9.68
CA CYS A 116 -1.21 -3.65 10.62
C CYS A 116 -0.20 -3.89 11.75
N THR A 117 1.04 -4.21 11.41
CA THR A 117 2.05 -4.58 12.42
C THR A 117 2.41 -3.43 13.36
N LYS A 118 2.56 -2.20 12.84
CA LYS A 118 2.86 -1.02 13.67
C LYS A 118 1.72 -0.60 14.58
N ASN A 119 0.49 -0.94 14.25
CA ASN A 119 -0.69 -0.69 15.09
C ASN A 119 -1.06 -1.90 15.97
N GLY A 120 -0.28 -2.98 15.94
CA GLY A 120 -0.47 -4.15 16.80
C GLY A 120 -1.59 -5.08 16.36
N PHE A 121 -1.90 -5.12 15.06
CA PHE A 121 -2.85 -6.06 14.48
C PHE A 121 -2.11 -7.18 13.76
N ASP A 122 -2.23 -8.38 14.28
CA ASP A 122 -1.66 -9.57 13.65
C ASP A 122 -2.62 -10.15 12.59
N ASP A 123 -3.93 -9.99 12.79
CA ASP A 123 -4.98 -10.57 11.95
C ASP A 123 -5.87 -9.49 11.32
N VAL A 124 -6.40 -9.81 10.13
CA VAL A 124 -7.31 -8.93 9.39
C VAL A 124 -8.57 -9.65 8.96
N VAL A 125 -9.67 -8.91 8.83
CA VAL A 125 -10.93 -9.42 8.29
C VAL A 125 -11.36 -8.61 7.05
N ILE A 126 -11.84 -9.33 6.02
CA ILE A 126 -12.21 -8.77 4.72
C ILE A 126 -13.59 -9.26 4.31
N ALA A 127 -14.47 -8.34 3.89
CA ALA A 127 -15.73 -8.69 3.25
C ALA A 127 -15.47 -9.16 1.81
N LEU A 128 -15.65 -10.45 1.54
CA LEU A 128 -15.47 -11.04 0.20
C LEU A 128 -16.81 -11.08 -0.54
N SER A 129 -16.92 -10.24 -1.56
CA SER A 129 -18.13 -10.13 -2.39
C SER A 129 -18.09 -10.97 -3.67
N GLY A 130 -16.96 -11.59 -4.00
CA GLY A 130 -16.68 -12.20 -5.29
C GLY A 130 -16.33 -11.16 -6.37
N GLY A 131 -16.20 -9.87 -6.02
CA GLY A 131 -15.77 -8.80 -6.93
C GLY A 131 -14.27 -8.59 -6.93
N ILE A 132 -13.75 -7.98 -8.02
CA ILE A 132 -12.31 -7.79 -8.26
C ILE A 132 -11.62 -6.96 -7.16
N ASP A 133 -12.33 -5.97 -6.57
CA ASP A 133 -11.76 -5.12 -5.51
C ASP A 133 -11.49 -5.92 -4.23
N SER A 134 -12.47 -6.72 -3.79
CA SER A 134 -12.26 -7.59 -2.63
C SER A 134 -11.23 -8.69 -2.90
N THR A 135 -11.13 -9.15 -4.16
CA THR A 135 -10.12 -10.13 -4.59
C THR A 135 -8.71 -9.57 -4.42
N ILE A 136 -8.42 -8.40 -4.99
CA ILE A 136 -7.07 -7.81 -4.89
C ILE A 136 -6.70 -7.46 -3.44
N VAL A 137 -7.67 -6.98 -2.64
CA VAL A 137 -7.43 -6.70 -1.22
C VAL A 137 -7.07 -7.97 -0.46
N ALA A 138 -7.72 -9.11 -0.76
CA ALA A 138 -7.38 -10.39 -0.15
C ALA A 138 -5.97 -10.88 -0.56
N CYS A 139 -5.60 -10.76 -1.85
CA CYS A 139 -4.26 -11.10 -2.33
C CYS A 139 -3.19 -10.25 -1.62
N VAL A 140 -3.39 -8.93 -1.58
CA VAL A 140 -2.47 -8.01 -0.89
C VAL A 140 -2.35 -8.36 0.60
N ALA A 141 -3.46 -8.68 1.27
CA ALA A 141 -3.45 -9.02 2.69
C ALA A 141 -2.68 -10.32 2.96
N VAL A 142 -2.86 -11.35 2.10
CA VAL A 142 -2.13 -12.62 2.21
C VAL A 142 -0.63 -12.42 1.99
N ASP A 143 -0.23 -11.65 0.99
CA ASP A 143 1.18 -11.37 0.74
C ASP A 143 1.82 -10.47 1.83
N ALA A 144 1.00 -9.64 2.47
CA ALA A 144 1.43 -8.76 3.56
C ALA A 144 1.61 -9.50 4.90
N LEU A 145 0.69 -10.38 5.26
CA LEU A 145 0.58 -10.95 6.62
C LEU A 145 0.68 -12.48 6.65
N GLY A 146 0.47 -13.14 5.52
CA GLY A 146 0.34 -14.60 5.45
C GLY A 146 -1.13 -15.06 5.52
N ALA A 147 -1.42 -16.20 4.89
CA ALA A 147 -2.78 -16.74 4.77
C ALA A 147 -3.45 -17.03 6.12
N ASP A 148 -2.68 -17.47 7.11
CA ASP A 148 -3.18 -17.81 8.45
C ASP A 148 -3.72 -16.59 9.22
N HIS A 149 -3.36 -15.37 8.79
CA HIS A 149 -3.74 -14.10 9.41
C HIS A 149 -4.85 -13.36 8.65
N VAL A 150 -5.42 -13.97 7.61
CA VAL A 150 -6.46 -13.35 6.77
C VAL A 150 -7.78 -14.10 6.89
N HIS A 151 -8.83 -13.39 7.31
CA HIS A 151 -10.16 -13.94 7.53
C HIS A 151 -11.15 -13.36 6.52
N GLY A 152 -11.59 -14.18 5.58
CA GLY A 152 -12.60 -13.82 4.57
C GLY A 152 -14.02 -14.04 5.08
N VAL A 153 -14.91 -13.09 4.84
CA VAL A 153 -16.33 -13.23 5.20
C VAL A 153 -17.23 -12.91 4.01
N SER A 154 -17.98 -13.90 3.53
CA SER A 154 -19.07 -13.68 2.58
C SER A 154 -20.36 -13.40 3.34
N MET A 155 -21.08 -12.35 2.95
CA MET A 155 -22.29 -11.89 3.63
C MET A 155 -23.46 -11.78 2.62
N PRO A 156 -24.00 -12.92 2.13
CA PRO A 156 -25.02 -12.93 1.11
C PRO A 156 -26.38 -12.48 1.63
N SER A 157 -27.20 -11.92 0.71
CA SER A 157 -28.63 -11.70 0.86
C SER A 157 -29.39 -12.44 -0.23
N ARG A 158 -30.73 -12.34 -0.25
CA ARG A 158 -31.59 -12.86 -1.34
C ARG A 158 -31.25 -12.30 -2.74
N TYR A 159 -30.55 -11.17 -2.80
CA TYR A 159 -30.13 -10.52 -4.04
C TYR A 159 -28.73 -10.91 -4.50
N SER A 160 -27.99 -11.67 -3.70
CA SER A 160 -26.64 -12.11 -4.06
C SER A 160 -26.70 -13.24 -5.08
N SER A 161 -25.94 -13.09 -6.18
CA SER A 161 -25.85 -14.14 -7.20
C SER A 161 -25.11 -15.36 -6.69
N ASP A 162 -25.42 -16.54 -7.25
CA ASP A 162 -24.71 -17.76 -6.89
C ASP A 162 -23.24 -17.71 -7.38
N HIS A 163 -22.97 -17.03 -8.50
CA HIS A 163 -21.61 -16.79 -8.97
C HIS A 163 -20.76 -16.03 -7.94
N SER A 164 -21.28 -14.95 -7.37
CA SER A 164 -20.54 -14.18 -6.36
C SER A 164 -20.17 -14.99 -5.13
N LYS A 165 -21.06 -15.91 -4.72
CA LYS A 165 -20.78 -16.80 -3.59
C LYS A 165 -19.72 -17.84 -3.92
N SER A 166 -19.83 -18.47 -5.12
CA SER A 166 -18.84 -19.46 -5.58
C SER A 166 -17.47 -18.84 -5.82
N ASP A 167 -17.42 -17.63 -6.36
CA ASP A 167 -16.15 -16.91 -6.62
C ASP A 167 -15.44 -16.51 -5.33
N ALA A 168 -16.19 -16.07 -4.31
CA ALA A 168 -15.63 -15.75 -3.00
C ALA A 168 -15.06 -16.99 -2.30
N GLN A 169 -15.77 -18.13 -2.37
CA GLN A 169 -15.27 -19.40 -1.82
C GLN A 169 -14.02 -19.88 -2.56
N LEU A 170 -14.07 -19.87 -3.90
CA LEU A 170 -12.94 -20.30 -4.74
C LEU A 170 -11.69 -19.45 -4.48
N LEU A 171 -11.85 -18.14 -4.33
CA LEU A 171 -10.76 -17.25 -3.96
C LEU A 171 -10.16 -17.63 -2.60
N ALA A 172 -11.00 -17.85 -1.60
CA ALA A 172 -10.55 -18.22 -0.25
C ALA A 172 -9.81 -19.57 -0.26
N ASP A 173 -10.34 -20.55 -0.99
CA ASP A 173 -9.70 -21.86 -1.15
C ASP A 173 -8.32 -21.76 -1.84
N ASN A 174 -8.23 -20.93 -2.90
CA ASN A 174 -6.97 -20.71 -3.62
C ASN A 174 -5.91 -19.98 -2.79
N LEU A 175 -6.33 -19.03 -1.96
CA LEU A 175 -5.46 -18.28 -1.07
C LEU A 175 -5.13 -19.04 0.23
N GLY A 176 -5.88 -20.09 0.54
CA GLY A 176 -5.71 -20.89 1.77
C GLY A 176 -6.10 -20.14 3.05
N ILE A 177 -7.03 -19.18 2.97
CA ILE A 177 -7.45 -18.35 4.09
C ILE A 177 -8.67 -18.92 4.83
N ASP A 178 -8.85 -18.56 6.12
CA ASP A 178 -10.10 -18.80 6.84
C ASP A 178 -11.27 -18.11 6.14
N PHE A 179 -12.35 -18.84 5.91
CA PHE A 179 -13.51 -18.32 5.20
C PHE A 179 -14.82 -18.67 5.87
N ARG A 180 -15.67 -17.65 6.03
CA ARG A 180 -16.99 -17.78 6.67
C ARG A 180 -18.08 -17.24 5.77
N THR A 181 -19.25 -17.88 5.82
CA THR A 181 -20.46 -17.36 5.18
C THR A 181 -21.49 -17.02 6.24
N ILE A 182 -21.87 -15.75 6.34
CA ILE A 182 -22.85 -15.24 7.29
C ILE A 182 -23.95 -14.50 6.53
N SER A 183 -25.13 -15.09 6.38
CA SER A 183 -26.23 -14.42 5.70
C SER A 183 -26.73 -13.19 6.45
N ILE A 184 -26.84 -12.05 5.76
CA ILE A 184 -27.46 -10.83 6.32
C ILE A 184 -28.98 -10.87 6.33
N GLU A 185 -29.59 -11.88 5.69
CA GLU A 185 -31.02 -11.94 5.42
C GLU A 185 -31.90 -11.76 6.67
N PRO A 186 -31.62 -12.42 7.82
CA PRO A 186 -32.43 -12.25 9.02
C PRO A 186 -32.42 -10.81 9.55
N ALA A 187 -31.25 -10.17 9.58
CA ALA A 187 -31.10 -8.79 10.04
C ALA A 187 -31.76 -7.82 9.06
N PHE A 188 -31.52 -8.00 7.76
CA PHE A 188 -32.13 -7.19 6.72
C PHE A 188 -33.66 -7.24 6.78
N GLN A 189 -34.25 -8.44 6.89
CA GLN A 189 -35.71 -8.59 7.02
C GLN A 189 -36.24 -7.92 8.29
N ALA A 190 -35.56 -8.08 9.42
CA ALA A 190 -35.96 -7.44 10.67
C ALA A 190 -36.00 -5.91 10.55
N TYR A 191 -35.02 -5.30 9.88
CA TYR A 191 -35.03 -3.85 9.61
C TYR A 191 -36.20 -3.45 8.69
N LEU A 192 -36.51 -4.26 7.68
CA LEU A 192 -37.65 -3.95 6.80
C LEU A 192 -38.98 -4.01 7.56
N ASP A 193 -39.15 -5.02 8.43
CA ASP A 193 -40.36 -5.17 9.22
C ASP A 193 -40.52 -4.01 10.24
N MET A 194 -39.44 -3.59 10.89
CA MET A 194 -39.46 -2.44 11.81
C MET A 194 -39.77 -1.12 11.09
N LEU A 195 -39.31 -0.95 9.86
CA LEU A 195 -39.47 0.29 9.09
C LEU A 195 -40.73 0.32 8.23
N ALA A 196 -41.41 -0.83 8.03
CA ALA A 196 -42.60 -0.94 7.20
C ALA A 196 -43.68 0.13 7.51
N PRO A 197 -44.05 0.42 8.78
CA PRO A 197 -45.03 1.47 9.09
C PRO A 197 -44.59 2.86 8.65
N SER A 198 -43.25 3.12 8.66
CA SER A 198 -42.69 4.41 8.25
C SER A 198 -42.52 4.55 6.74
N PHE A 199 -42.52 3.43 6.02
CA PHE A 199 -42.31 3.38 4.56
C PHE A 199 -43.61 3.13 3.79
N GLU A 200 -44.76 3.16 4.45
CA GLU A 200 -46.05 2.91 3.84
C GLU A 200 -46.27 3.79 2.60
N GLY A 201 -46.63 3.15 1.50
CA GLY A 201 -46.87 3.81 0.20
C GLY A 201 -45.63 4.20 -0.58
N ARG A 202 -44.40 3.76 -0.13
CA ARG A 202 -43.15 3.97 -0.85
C ARG A 202 -42.68 2.72 -1.53
N GLU A 203 -42.17 2.86 -2.75
CA GLU A 203 -41.55 1.74 -3.49
C GLU A 203 -40.13 1.46 -2.95
N PRO A 204 -39.69 0.19 -2.97
CA PRO A 204 -38.32 -0.18 -2.72
C PRO A 204 -37.34 0.58 -3.62
N GLY A 205 -36.24 1.06 -3.05
CA GLY A 205 -35.23 1.83 -3.77
C GLY A 205 -33.88 1.77 -3.10
N LEU A 206 -33.04 2.75 -3.33
CA LEU A 206 -31.67 2.85 -2.81
C LEU A 206 -31.58 2.64 -1.28
N THR A 207 -32.64 2.97 -0.53
CA THR A 207 -32.71 2.72 0.93
C THR A 207 -32.51 1.24 1.26
N TYR A 208 -33.09 0.34 0.48
CA TYR A 208 -32.97 -1.11 0.69
C TYR A 208 -31.54 -1.61 0.46
N GLU A 209 -30.87 -1.09 -0.58
CA GLU A 209 -29.47 -1.38 -0.88
C GLU A 209 -28.57 -0.89 0.26
N ASN A 210 -28.81 0.33 0.74
CA ASN A 210 -28.05 0.93 1.84
C ASN A 210 -28.27 0.19 3.17
N ILE A 211 -29.46 -0.33 3.46
CA ILE A 211 -29.70 -1.15 4.64
C ILE A 211 -28.87 -2.45 4.55
N GLN A 212 -28.87 -3.13 3.40
CA GLN A 212 -28.05 -4.33 3.21
C GLN A 212 -26.56 -4.04 3.41
N SER A 213 -26.04 -2.96 2.81
CA SER A 213 -24.66 -2.57 2.97
C SER A 213 -24.30 -2.30 4.45
N ARG A 214 -25.17 -1.61 5.20
CA ARG A 214 -24.99 -1.36 6.63
C ARG A 214 -25.10 -2.61 7.48
N CYS A 215 -25.96 -3.56 7.14
CA CYS A 215 -25.99 -4.87 7.80
C CYS A 215 -24.65 -5.60 7.67
N ARG A 216 -24.03 -5.56 6.48
CA ARG A 216 -22.68 -6.12 6.26
C ARG A 216 -21.61 -5.38 7.08
N GLY A 217 -21.64 -4.06 7.07
CA GLY A 217 -20.72 -3.24 7.87
C GLY A 217 -20.81 -3.56 9.37
N LEU A 218 -22.02 -3.70 9.90
CA LEU A 218 -22.22 -4.06 11.31
C LEU A 218 -21.66 -5.44 11.64
N LEU A 219 -21.91 -6.45 10.80
CA LEU A 219 -21.38 -7.81 11.00
C LEU A 219 -19.85 -7.83 10.92
N LEU A 220 -19.27 -7.14 9.95
CA LEU A 220 -17.81 -7.05 9.81
C LEU A 220 -17.17 -6.44 11.05
N MET A 221 -17.73 -5.34 11.57
CA MET A 221 -17.24 -4.71 12.80
C MET A 221 -17.48 -5.53 14.05
N ALA A 222 -18.55 -6.31 14.10
CA ALA A 222 -18.76 -7.24 15.22
C ALA A 222 -17.68 -8.32 15.28
N LEU A 223 -17.29 -8.88 14.13
CA LEU A 223 -16.17 -9.83 14.04
C LEU A 223 -14.85 -9.15 14.40
N SER A 224 -14.59 -7.96 13.85
CA SER A 224 -13.42 -7.16 14.20
C SER A 224 -13.29 -6.94 15.70
N ASN A 225 -14.36 -6.55 16.38
CA ASN A 225 -14.35 -6.28 17.82
C ASN A 225 -14.20 -7.55 18.66
N GLU A 226 -14.86 -8.65 18.27
CA GLU A 226 -14.84 -9.89 19.04
C GLU A 226 -13.47 -10.58 18.98
N PHE A 227 -12.82 -10.56 17.81
CA PHE A 227 -11.57 -11.27 17.58
C PHE A 227 -10.34 -10.35 17.62
N GLY A 228 -10.51 -9.04 17.68
CA GLY A 228 -9.41 -8.08 17.62
C GLY A 228 -8.79 -7.91 16.22
N TRP A 229 -9.50 -8.31 15.17
CA TRP A 229 -9.03 -8.26 13.79
C TRP A 229 -9.17 -6.87 13.18
N MET A 230 -8.19 -6.41 12.41
CA MET A 230 -8.32 -5.19 11.63
C MET A 230 -9.28 -5.41 10.45
N ALA A 231 -10.34 -4.64 10.36
CA ALA A 231 -11.22 -4.66 9.20
C ALA A 231 -10.60 -3.89 8.04
N LEU A 232 -10.33 -4.56 6.91
CA LEU A 232 -9.83 -3.94 5.69
C LEU A 232 -11.01 -3.56 4.78
N THR A 233 -11.00 -2.31 4.26
CA THR A 233 -12.00 -1.86 3.29
C THR A 233 -11.56 -2.15 1.86
N THR A 234 -12.53 -2.41 0.99
CA THR A 234 -12.30 -2.75 -0.41
C THR A 234 -12.67 -1.62 -1.38
N GLY A 235 -12.98 -0.42 -0.86
CA GLY A 235 -13.32 0.74 -1.67
C GLY A 235 -12.10 1.28 -2.42
N ASN A 236 -12.25 1.52 -3.72
CA ASN A 236 -11.20 2.07 -4.57
C ASN A 236 -11.34 3.59 -4.72
N LYS A 237 -10.30 4.24 -5.27
CA LYS A 237 -10.24 5.70 -5.46
C LYS A 237 -11.39 6.24 -6.32
N SER A 238 -11.80 5.50 -7.35
CA SER A 238 -12.86 5.95 -8.26
C SER A 238 -14.22 6.00 -7.54
N GLU A 239 -14.52 5.00 -6.71
CA GLU A 239 -15.74 4.97 -5.90
C GLU A 239 -15.76 6.11 -4.88
N VAL A 240 -14.64 6.33 -4.18
CA VAL A 240 -14.51 7.43 -3.22
C VAL A 240 -14.66 8.79 -3.90
N ALA A 241 -14.04 8.98 -5.07
CA ALA A 241 -14.07 10.25 -5.81
C ALA A 241 -15.47 10.65 -6.28
N VAL A 242 -16.33 9.68 -6.62
CA VAL A 242 -17.71 9.95 -7.07
C VAL A 242 -18.75 9.75 -5.98
N GLY A 243 -18.36 9.36 -4.77
CA GLY A 243 -19.26 9.08 -3.65
C GLY A 243 -20.09 7.80 -3.85
N TYR A 244 -19.61 6.84 -4.62
CA TYR A 244 -20.28 5.56 -4.87
C TYR A 244 -19.94 4.55 -3.79
N PHE A 245 -20.39 4.80 -2.59
CA PHE A 245 -20.28 3.92 -1.43
C PHE A 245 -21.34 4.26 -0.39
N THR A 246 -21.63 3.32 0.49
CA THR A 246 -22.57 3.52 1.59
C THR A 246 -21.82 3.82 2.89
N ILE A 247 -22.05 5.02 3.45
CA ILE A 247 -21.49 5.38 4.76
C ILE A 247 -21.96 4.40 5.84
N TYR A 248 -21.03 3.90 6.65
CA TYR A 248 -21.23 2.83 7.65
C TYR A 248 -21.63 1.47 7.06
N GLY A 249 -21.48 1.28 5.75
CA GLY A 249 -21.71 0.02 5.05
C GLY A 249 -20.41 -0.54 4.49
N ASP A 250 -20.29 -0.53 3.17
CA ASP A 250 -19.09 -0.99 2.44
C ASP A 250 -17.83 -0.13 2.64
N SER A 251 -17.99 1.11 3.14
CA SER A 251 -16.88 1.97 3.55
C SER A 251 -16.34 1.68 4.96
N VAL A 252 -16.94 0.76 5.69
CA VAL A 252 -16.56 0.44 7.08
C VAL A 252 -15.24 -0.32 7.11
N GLY A 253 -14.34 0.11 8.00
CA GLY A 253 -13.05 -0.53 8.27
C GLY A 253 -12.02 0.42 8.81
N GLY A 254 -10.88 -0.13 9.25
CA GLY A 254 -9.77 0.62 9.84
C GLY A 254 -8.71 1.02 8.83
N TYR A 255 -8.58 0.26 7.72
CA TYR A 255 -7.58 0.56 6.69
C TYR A 255 -8.11 0.30 5.28
N GLY A 256 -7.93 1.27 4.39
CA GLY A 256 -8.37 1.21 2.99
C GLY A 256 -7.22 0.86 2.05
N VAL A 257 -7.05 -0.45 1.78
CA VAL A 257 -5.91 -0.98 1.02
C VAL A 257 -5.77 -0.32 -0.35
N ILE A 258 -6.88 -0.20 -1.10
CA ILE A 258 -6.88 0.32 -2.48
C ILE A 258 -7.57 1.69 -2.61
N LYS A 259 -7.70 2.45 -1.51
CA LYS A 259 -8.39 3.75 -1.49
C LYS A 259 -7.78 4.78 -2.45
N ASP A 260 -6.50 4.65 -2.78
CA ASP A 260 -5.78 5.53 -3.72
C ASP A 260 -5.56 4.91 -5.11
N VAL A 261 -6.09 3.71 -5.35
CA VAL A 261 -5.98 3.01 -6.64
C VAL A 261 -7.23 3.26 -7.48
N LEU A 262 -7.05 3.80 -8.68
CA LEU A 262 -8.16 3.96 -9.65
C LEU A 262 -8.70 2.60 -10.07
N LYS A 263 -10.01 2.50 -10.31
CA LYS A 263 -10.66 1.25 -10.74
C LYS A 263 -10.00 0.61 -11.96
N THR A 264 -9.57 1.41 -12.92
CA THR A 264 -8.84 0.93 -14.11
C THR A 264 -7.53 0.26 -13.73
N ARG A 265 -6.79 0.85 -12.78
CA ARG A 265 -5.51 0.30 -12.29
C ARG A 265 -5.71 -0.97 -11.45
N VAL A 266 -6.85 -1.12 -10.77
CA VAL A 266 -7.20 -2.38 -10.08
C VAL A 266 -7.21 -3.54 -11.08
N TYR A 267 -7.80 -3.35 -12.28
CA TYR A 267 -7.79 -4.38 -13.32
C TYR A 267 -6.38 -4.72 -13.82
N ASP A 268 -5.51 -3.71 -13.97
CA ASP A 268 -4.14 -3.92 -14.44
C ASP A 268 -3.34 -4.72 -13.41
N VAL A 269 -3.40 -4.33 -12.14
CA VAL A 269 -2.73 -5.03 -11.05
C VAL A 269 -3.25 -6.46 -10.88
N CYS A 270 -4.58 -6.69 -11.01
CA CYS A 270 -5.15 -8.04 -10.96
C CYS A 270 -4.71 -8.95 -12.12
N ARG A 271 -4.27 -8.40 -13.25
CA ARG A 271 -3.68 -9.21 -14.33
C ARG A 271 -2.22 -9.53 -14.07
N TYR A 272 -1.56 -8.70 -13.29
CA TYR A 272 -0.17 -8.92 -12.87
C TYR A 272 -0.08 -10.03 -11.82
N VAL A 273 -0.97 -10.02 -10.83
CA VAL A 273 -1.04 -11.03 -9.76
C VAL A 273 -1.65 -12.33 -10.27
#